data_44575a6402c6dbbeaf9ee684309ea476
#
_entry.id   44575a6402c6dbbeaf9ee684309ea476
#
_cell.length_a   1.000
_cell.length_b   1.000
_cell.length_c   1.000
_cell.angle_alpha   90.00
_cell.angle_beta   90.00
_cell.angle_gamma   90.00
#
_symmetry.space_group_name_H-M   'P 1'
#
loop_
_entity.id
_entity.type
_entity.pdbx_description
1 polymer ?
#
loop_
_entity_poly.entity_id
_entity_poly.type
_entity_poly.pdbx_seq_one_letter_code
_entity_poly.pdbx_strand_id
1 'polypeptide(L)' 'MTEDTKDKVFKTFEEAYPQDLSIVETSLKAGISDPTGAMYIRILEAEGKVEFTRQVGMSKMFKLKK' A
#
# COMPACT_ATOMS: atom_id res chain seq x y z
N MET A 1 11.95 2.33 12.54
CA MET A 1 10.94 1.71 13.36
C MET A 1 9.84 1.16 12.50
N THR A 2 9.35 -0.02 12.80
CA THR A 2 8.37 -0.69 11.97
C THR A 2 7.05 0.05 11.90
N GLU A 3 6.61 0.64 13.01
CA GLU A 3 5.34 1.37 13.02
C GLU A 3 5.42 2.64 12.17
N ASP A 4 6.54 3.34 12.21
CA ASP A 4 6.71 4.54 11.39
C ASP A 4 6.63 4.19 9.91
N THR A 5 7.22 3.08 9.50
CA THR A 5 7.17 2.64 8.12
C THR A 5 5.75 2.24 7.73
N LYS A 6 5.06 1.53 8.61
CA LYS A 6 3.66 1.14 8.40
C LYS A 6 2.79 2.39 8.23
N ASP A 7 3.01 3.40 9.07
CA ASP A 7 2.27 4.65 8.99
C ASP A 7 2.54 5.38 7.67
N LYS A 8 3.79 5.37 7.19
CA LYS A 8 4.11 5.98 5.90
C LYS A 8 3.37 5.30 4.76
N VAL A 9 3.30 3.97 4.78
CA VAL A 9 2.57 3.22 3.76
C VAL A 9 1.08 3.55 3.84
N PHE A 10 0.52 3.54 5.03
CA PHE A 10 -0.88 3.87 5.22
C PHE A 10 -1.18 5.30 4.73
N LYS A 11 -0.34 6.24 5.09
CA LYS A 11 -0.51 7.64 4.68
C LYS A 11 -0.44 7.79 3.16
N THR A 12 0.42 7.00 2.52
CA THR A 12 0.51 6.99 1.06
C THR A 12 -0.84 6.64 0.44
N PHE A 13 -1.52 5.65 1.00
CA PHE A 13 -2.85 5.27 0.52
C PHE A 13 -3.88 6.34 0.84
N GLU A 14 -3.79 6.97 2.01
CA GLU A 14 -4.71 8.06 2.36
C GLU A 14 -4.61 9.22 1.38
N GLU A 15 -3.39 9.59 1.03
CA GLU A 15 -3.16 10.71 0.12
C GLU A 15 -3.57 10.40 -1.31
N ALA A 16 -3.52 9.13 -1.70
CA ALA A 16 -3.91 8.71 -3.04
C ALA A 16 -5.42 8.46 -3.18
N TYR A 17 -6.11 8.26 -2.08
CA TYR A 17 -7.53 7.93 -2.10
C TYR A 17 -8.31 8.93 -2.95
N PRO A 18 -9.24 8.54 -3.82
CA PRO A 18 -9.77 7.16 -4.02
C PRO A 18 -9.01 6.34 -5.07
N GLN A 19 -7.84 6.78 -5.47
CA GLN A 19 -7.04 6.09 -6.48
C GLN A 19 -6.38 4.87 -5.88
N ASP A 20 -6.25 3.80 -6.67
CA ASP A 20 -5.50 2.64 -6.25
C ASP A 20 -4.03 2.80 -6.62
N LEU A 21 -3.17 2.05 -5.93
CA LEU A 21 -1.73 2.08 -6.15
C LEU A 21 -1.22 0.65 -6.24
N SER A 22 -0.20 0.45 -7.09
CA SER A 22 0.51 -0.82 -7.14
C SER A 22 1.51 -0.89 -5.97
N ILE A 23 2.05 -2.08 -5.73
CA ILE A 23 3.09 -2.26 -4.71
C ILE A 23 4.30 -1.37 -5.03
N VAL A 24 4.70 -1.33 -6.30
CA VAL A 24 5.85 -0.52 -6.74
C VAL A 24 5.59 0.96 -6.48
N GLU A 25 4.43 1.45 -6.88
CA GLU A 25 4.08 2.86 -6.67
C GLU A 25 4.03 3.22 -5.19
N THR A 26 3.43 2.35 -4.38
CA THR A 26 3.35 2.57 -2.94
C THR A 26 4.75 2.62 -2.32
N SER A 27 5.62 1.69 -2.71
CA SER A 27 6.97 1.62 -2.17
C SER A 27 7.78 2.85 -2.56
N LEU A 28 7.65 3.30 -3.81
CA LEU A 28 8.34 4.51 -4.26
C LEU A 28 7.88 5.74 -3.49
N LYS A 29 6.58 5.90 -3.32
CA LYS A 29 6.03 7.06 -2.62
C LYS A 29 6.39 7.04 -1.13
N ALA A 30 6.46 5.88 -0.53
CA ALA A 30 6.81 5.74 0.88
C ALA A 30 8.33 5.72 1.11
N GLY A 31 9.13 5.62 0.04
CA GLY A 31 10.58 5.62 0.15
C GLY A 31 11.15 4.33 0.72
N ILE A 32 10.55 3.19 0.39
CA ILE A 32 10.96 1.88 0.89
C ILE A 32 11.12 0.91 -0.27
N SER A 33 11.73 -0.26 0.00
CA SER A 33 11.91 -1.28 -1.03
C SER A 33 10.59 -1.98 -1.34
N ASP A 34 10.49 -2.57 -2.54
CA ASP A 34 9.28 -3.27 -2.96
C ASP A 34 8.90 -4.42 -2.03
N PRO A 35 9.85 -5.29 -1.60
CA PRO A 35 9.48 -6.36 -0.66
C PRO A 35 8.93 -5.83 0.65
N THR A 36 9.50 -4.73 1.16
CA THR A 36 9.02 -4.10 2.39
C THR A 36 7.62 -3.53 2.18
N GLY A 37 7.40 -2.85 1.05
CA GLY A 37 6.10 -2.32 0.71
C GLY A 37 5.04 -3.41 0.62
N ALA A 38 5.37 -4.51 -0.04
CA ALA A 38 4.45 -5.65 -0.15
C ALA A 38 4.07 -6.21 1.22
N MET A 39 5.05 -6.31 2.12
CA MET A 39 4.80 -6.81 3.47
C MET A 39 3.80 -5.91 4.22
N TYR A 40 4.02 -4.61 4.19
CA TYR A 40 3.15 -3.68 4.92
C TYR A 40 1.77 -3.58 4.29
N ILE A 41 1.67 -3.70 2.97
CA ILE A 41 0.38 -3.73 2.30
C ILE A 41 -0.42 -4.94 2.77
N ARG A 42 0.22 -6.11 2.89
CA ARG A 42 -0.45 -7.32 3.39
C ARG A 42 -0.93 -7.13 4.83
N ILE A 43 -0.10 -6.50 5.66
CA ILE A 43 -0.48 -6.23 7.06
C ILE A 43 -1.69 -5.30 7.10
N LEU A 44 -1.66 -4.22 6.33
CA LEU A 44 -2.77 -3.27 6.30
C LEU A 44 -4.03 -3.90 5.73
N GLU A 45 -3.89 -4.77 4.74
CA GLU A 45 -5.03 -5.51 4.19
C GLU A 45 -5.65 -6.42 5.26
N ALA A 46 -4.81 -7.13 6.00
CA ALA A 46 -5.27 -8.00 7.07
C ALA A 46 -5.98 -7.21 8.17
N GLU A 47 -5.55 -5.96 8.39
CA GLU A 47 -6.18 -5.09 9.38
C GLU A 47 -7.44 -4.40 8.85
N GLY A 48 -7.75 -4.60 7.58
CA GLY A 48 -8.92 -3.98 6.96
C GLY A 48 -8.74 -2.51 6.64
N LYS A 49 -7.51 -2.03 6.52
CA LYS A 49 -7.23 -0.62 6.25
C LYS A 49 -7.03 -0.33 4.76
N VAL A 50 -6.62 -1.32 4.00
CA VAL A 50 -6.54 -1.23 2.54
C VAL A 50 -7.16 -2.47 1.94
N GLU A 51 -7.54 -2.39 0.65
CA GLU A 51 -8.18 -3.51 -0.02
C GLU A 51 -7.61 -3.68 -1.43
N PHE A 52 -7.59 -4.91 -1.90
CA PHE A 52 -7.22 -5.23 -3.27
C PHE A 52 -8.34 -4.74 -4.19
N THR A 53 -7.96 -4.05 -5.27
CA THR A 53 -8.96 -3.53 -6.21
C THR A 53 -8.99 -4.31 -7.52
N ARG A 54 -7.81 -4.47 -8.14
CA ARG A 54 -7.72 -5.12 -9.45
C ARG A 54 -6.28 -5.50 -9.71
N GLN A 55 -6.09 -6.35 -10.72
CA GLN A 55 -4.75 -6.66 -11.20
C GLN A 55 -4.58 -6.05 -12.59
N VAL A 56 -3.50 -5.31 -12.76
CA VAL A 56 -3.16 -4.69 -14.05
C VAL A 56 -1.84 -5.30 -14.49
N GLY A 57 -1.91 -6.17 -15.50
CA GLY A 57 -0.74 -6.92 -15.92
C GLY A 57 -0.26 -7.79 -14.78
N MET A 58 0.98 -7.60 -14.34
CA MET A 58 1.55 -8.35 -13.22
C MET A 58 1.50 -7.56 -11.90
N SER A 59 0.84 -6.42 -11.90
CA SER A 59 0.78 -5.55 -10.72
C SER A 59 -0.58 -5.67 -10.04
N LYS A 60 -0.56 -5.98 -8.75
CA LYS A 60 -1.77 -5.96 -7.94
C LYS A 60 -1.98 -4.55 -7.39
N MET A 61 -3.19 -4.04 -7.53
CA MET A 61 -3.52 -2.69 -7.11
C MET A 61 -4.31 -2.72 -5.81
N PHE A 62 -4.01 -1.78 -4.93
CA PHE A 62 -4.65 -1.65 -3.63
C PHE A 62 -5.08 -0.21 -3.41
N LYS A 63 -6.08 0.00 -2.59
CA LYS A 63 -6.51 1.35 -2.22
C LYS A 63 -6.94 1.38 -0.76
N LEU A 64 -7.06 2.59 -0.22
CA LEU A 64 -7.56 2.78 1.13
C LEU A 64 -8.98 2.24 1.21
N LYS A 65 -9.26 1.48 2.27
CA LYS A 65 -10.59 0.95 2.51
C LYS A 65 -11.34 1.90 3.44
N LYS A 66 -12.45 2.41 2.92
CA LYS A 66 -13.34 3.27 3.70
C LYS A 66 -14.72 2.72 3.81
#